data_4f21313dce3243cca65ee2c8bc260408
#
_entry.id   4f21313dce3243cca65ee2c8bc260408
#
_cell.length_a   1.000
_cell.length_b   1.000
_cell.length_c   1.000
_cell.angle_alpha   90.00
_cell.angle_beta   90.00
_cell.angle_gamma   90.00
#
_symmetry.space_group_name_H-M   'P 1'
#
loop_
_entity.id
_entity.type
_entity.pdbx_description
1 polymer ?
#
loop_
_entity_poly.entity_id
_entity_poly.type
_entity_poly.pdbx_seq_one_letter_code
_entity_poly.pdbx_strand_id
1 'polypeptide(L)'
;MDQKFPVKKVSLICAKGSIEDVYASLIMANGAVMEGIETNLFFTFFGMDAITKTRMDKLHTGVVGNPALRLPGGMRMPSLLGIIPGMEAFTSWMMKGQMAKLDIPPVSEFLDLITAGGGKIYACKTAADMFKLKKEDLSEHVSGILTIGEFYERAAGEGSQIIFT
;
A
#
# COMPACT_ATOMS: atom_id res chain seq x y z
N MET A 1 -22.09 -1.98 20.33
CA MET A 1 -21.25 -3.13 19.90
C MET A 1 -20.00 -3.10 20.76
N ASP A 2 -19.81 -4.11 21.60
CA ASP A 2 -18.57 -4.23 22.35
C ASP A 2 -17.43 -4.47 21.35
N GLN A 3 -16.47 -3.58 21.36
CA GLN A 3 -15.36 -3.64 20.43
C GLN A 3 -14.51 -4.89 20.73
N LYS A 4 -14.54 -5.84 19.82
CA LYS A 4 -13.89 -7.16 19.95
C LYS A 4 -12.36 -7.05 20.12
N PHE A 5 -11.76 -5.94 19.67
CA PHE A 5 -10.34 -5.71 19.72
C PHE A 5 -9.98 -4.54 20.65
N PRO A 6 -8.89 -4.64 21.42
CA PRO A 6 -8.39 -3.54 22.23
C PRO A 6 -7.87 -2.36 21.38
N VAL A 7 -7.55 -2.61 20.09
CA VAL A 7 -7.14 -1.59 19.13
C VAL A 7 -8.37 -0.88 18.60
N LYS A 8 -8.41 0.43 18.80
CA LYS A 8 -9.51 1.31 18.37
C LYS A 8 -9.19 2.05 17.07
N LYS A 9 -7.91 2.26 16.81
CA LYS A 9 -7.41 3.00 15.65
C LYS A 9 -6.12 2.38 15.13
N VAL A 10 -6.00 2.24 13.82
CA VAL A 10 -4.77 1.83 13.14
C VAL A 10 -4.39 2.90 12.12
N SER A 11 -3.14 3.36 12.19
CA SER A 11 -2.56 4.26 11.21
C SER A 11 -1.38 3.57 10.54
N LEU A 12 -1.51 3.27 9.25
CA LEU A 12 -0.46 2.60 8.47
C LEU A 12 0.32 3.63 7.65
N ILE A 13 1.63 3.54 7.70
CA ILE A 13 2.54 4.37 6.90
C ILE A 13 3.13 3.49 5.81
N CYS A 14 2.78 3.76 4.55
CA CYS A 14 3.34 3.08 3.39
C CYS A 14 4.39 3.97 2.73
N ALA A 15 5.66 3.61 2.87
CA ALA A 15 6.77 4.40 2.34
C ALA A 15 7.39 3.83 1.06
N LYS A 16 7.14 2.56 0.77
CA LYS A 16 7.70 1.86 -0.39
C LYS A 16 6.64 1.69 -1.48
N GLY A 17 7.08 1.69 -2.73
CA GLY A 17 6.20 1.61 -3.91
C GLY A 17 6.19 0.24 -4.59
N SER A 18 6.77 -0.79 -3.97
CA SER A 18 6.74 -2.14 -4.53
C SER A 18 5.37 -2.80 -4.33
N ILE A 19 5.02 -3.74 -5.19
CA ILE A 19 3.76 -4.48 -5.09
C ILE A 19 3.62 -5.10 -3.69
N GLU A 20 4.62 -5.79 -3.22
CA GLU A 20 4.62 -6.51 -1.94
C GLU A 20 4.40 -5.58 -0.74
N ASP A 21 5.05 -4.42 -0.73
CA ASP A 21 4.94 -3.47 0.39
C ASP A 21 3.61 -2.72 0.38
N VAL A 22 3.14 -2.29 -0.81
CA VAL A 22 1.85 -1.61 -0.98
C VAL A 22 0.70 -2.53 -0.62
N TYR A 23 0.70 -3.76 -1.14
CA TYR A 23 -0.38 -4.71 -0.84
C TYR A 23 -0.38 -5.15 0.63
N ALA A 24 0.77 -5.23 1.28
CA ALA A 24 0.81 -5.45 2.73
C ALA A 24 0.02 -4.36 3.48
N SER A 25 0.25 -3.09 3.13
CA SER A 25 -0.51 -1.97 3.72
C SER A 25 -2.00 -2.05 3.42
N LEU A 26 -2.36 -2.31 2.16
CA LEU A 26 -3.76 -2.32 1.71
C LEU A 26 -4.56 -3.46 2.35
N ILE A 27 -3.98 -4.67 2.42
CA ILE A 27 -4.60 -5.84 3.04
C ILE A 27 -4.84 -5.58 4.54
N MET A 28 -3.84 -5.04 5.24
CA MET A 28 -3.97 -4.71 6.66
C MET A 28 -5.02 -3.63 6.89
N ALA A 29 -5.03 -2.59 6.07
CA ALA A 29 -6.01 -1.50 6.18
C ALA A 29 -7.43 -1.99 5.91
N ASN A 30 -7.63 -2.78 4.85
CA ASN A 30 -8.94 -3.34 4.53
C ASN A 30 -9.43 -4.27 5.65
N GLY A 31 -8.55 -5.13 6.19
CA GLY A 31 -8.89 -5.98 7.33
C GLY A 31 -9.30 -5.16 8.56
N ALA A 32 -8.59 -4.08 8.88
CA ALA A 32 -8.94 -3.21 10.00
C ALA A 32 -10.31 -2.53 9.79
N VAL A 33 -10.57 -2.03 8.57
CA VAL A 33 -11.88 -1.45 8.22
C VAL A 33 -13.01 -2.48 8.36
N MET A 34 -12.80 -3.71 7.89
CA MET A 34 -13.80 -4.79 8.01
C MET A 34 -14.12 -5.17 9.46
N GLU A 35 -13.16 -5.02 10.37
CA GLU A 35 -13.34 -5.25 11.81
C GLU A 35 -13.89 -3.99 12.52
N GLY A 36 -14.21 -2.92 11.80
CA GLY A 36 -14.77 -1.68 12.37
C GLY A 36 -13.74 -0.83 13.12
N ILE A 37 -12.44 -1.03 12.87
CA ILE A 37 -11.35 -0.26 13.47
C ILE A 37 -11.16 1.03 12.66
N GLU A 38 -11.06 2.17 13.33
CA GLU A 38 -10.73 3.44 12.68
C GLU A 38 -9.38 3.30 11.95
N THR A 39 -9.38 3.52 10.64
CA THR A 39 -8.22 3.21 9.80
C THR A 39 -7.76 4.43 9.02
N ASN A 40 -6.45 4.74 9.16
CA ASN A 40 -5.78 5.79 8.40
C ASN A 40 -4.62 5.19 7.62
N LEU A 41 -4.54 5.45 6.31
CA LEU A 41 -3.37 5.16 5.49
C LEU A 41 -2.66 6.46 5.15
N PHE A 42 -1.35 6.47 5.33
CA PHE A 42 -0.49 7.60 4.99
C PHE A 42 0.60 7.16 4.04
N PHE A 43 0.50 7.60 2.80
CA PHE A 43 1.47 7.29 1.76
C PHE A 43 2.55 8.36 1.69
N THR A 44 3.81 7.93 1.72
CA THR A 44 4.98 8.81 1.65
C THR A 44 6.06 8.21 0.73
N PHE A 45 7.05 9.01 0.35
CA PHE A 45 8.11 8.60 -0.56
C PHE A 45 7.58 7.82 -1.78
N PHE A 46 8.14 6.64 -2.06
CA PHE A 46 7.75 5.82 -3.21
C PHE A 46 6.35 5.18 -3.05
N GLY A 47 5.83 5.08 -1.82
CA GLY A 47 4.44 4.68 -1.59
C GLY A 47 3.43 5.61 -2.26
N MET A 48 3.80 6.85 -2.58
CA MET A 48 2.97 7.79 -3.35
C MET A 48 2.53 7.23 -4.71
N ASP A 49 3.28 6.30 -5.29
CA ASP A 49 2.91 5.68 -6.57
C ASP A 49 1.60 4.89 -6.46
N ALA A 50 1.30 4.31 -5.30
CA ALA A 50 0.07 3.58 -5.04
C ALA A 50 -1.20 4.45 -5.03
N ILE A 51 -1.05 5.77 -4.86
CA ILE A 51 -2.16 6.72 -4.86
C ILE A 51 -2.08 7.73 -5.99
N THR A 52 -1.15 7.58 -6.93
CA THR A 52 -1.02 8.42 -8.12
C THR A 52 -1.77 7.78 -9.28
N LYS A 53 -2.78 8.46 -9.85
CA LYS A 53 -3.70 7.94 -10.89
C LYS A 53 -3.02 7.21 -12.05
N THR A 54 -1.88 7.72 -12.51
CA THR A 54 -1.17 7.15 -13.67
C THR A 54 -0.28 5.96 -13.33
N ARG A 55 -0.07 5.65 -12.03
CA ARG A 55 0.92 4.69 -11.54
C ARG A 55 0.32 3.59 -10.67
N MET A 56 -0.80 3.82 -9.96
CA MET A 56 -1.32 2.96 -8.90
C MET A 56 -1.52 1.49 -9.30
N ASP A 57 -1.94 1.21 -10.54
CA ASP A 57 -2.12 -0.17 -11.01
C ASP A 57 -0.92 -0.69 -11.83
N LYS A 58 0.17 0.11 -11.90
CA LYS A 58 1.39 -0.22 -12.65
C LYS A 58 2.59 -0.49 -11.75
N LEU A 59 2.35 -0.79 -10.48
CA LEU A 59 3.42 -1.09 -9.54
C LEU A 59 4.22 -2.32 -9.97
N HIS A 60 5.50 -2.32 -9.60
CA HIS A 60 6.45 -3.39 -9.88
C HIS A 60 6.94 -4.04 -8.59
N THR A 61 7.48 -5.24 -8.68
CA THR A 61 8.14 -5.90 -7.55
C THR A 61 9.43 -5.17 -7.19
N GLY A 62 9.67 -4.95 -5.90
CA GLY A 62 10.85 -4.20 -5.44
C GLY A 62 12.14 -5.02 -5.46
N VAL A 63 12.06 -6.34 -5.28
CA VAL A 63 13.25 -7.21 -5.20
C VAL A 63 13.08 -8.41 -6.11
N VAL A 64 13.65 -8.32 -7.30
CA VAL A 64 13.62 -9.40 -8.31
C VAL A 64 14.42 -10.63 -7.87
N GLY A 65 15.44 -10.46 -7.03
CA GLY A 65 16.30 -11.54 -6.52
C GLY A 65 15.88 -12.11 -5.15
N ASN A 66 14.63 -11.99 -4.75
CA ASN A 66 14.17 -12.54 -3.49
C ASN A 66 14.10 -14.07 -3.55
N PRO A 67 14.87 -14.82 -2.70
CA PRO A 67 14.84 -16.27 -2.69
C PRO A 67 13.50 -16.86 -2.21
N ALA A 68 12.60 -16.05 -1.67
CA ALA A 68 11.22 -16.43 -1.37
C ALA A 68 10.34 -16.52 -2.62
N LEU A 69 10.73 -15.83 -3.72
CA LEU A 69 10.01 -15.91 -4.99
C LEU A 69 10.23 -17.28 -5.64
N ARG A 70 9.14 -18.01 -5.84
CA ARG A 70 9.19 -19.34 -6.44
C ARG A 70 8.71 -19.31 -7.89
N LEU A 71 9.50 -19.88 -8.77
CA LEU A 71 9.09 -20.13 -10.15
C LEU A 71 8.04 -21.23 -10.22
N PRO A 72 7.23 -21.30 -11.30
CA PRO A 72 6.40 -22.47 -11.57
C PRO A 72 7.24 -23.75 -11.49
N GLY A 73 6.77 -24.75 -10.72
CA GLY A 73 7.55 -25.95 -10.43
C GLY A 73 8.32 -25.91 -9.09
N GLY A 74 8.20 -24.82 -8.29
CA GLY A 74 8.72 -24.75 -6.92
C GLY A 74 10.20 -24.38 -6.79
N MET A 75 10.90 -24.16 -7.88
CA MET A 75 12.30 -23.72 -7.86
C MET A 75 12.43 -22.30 -7.31
N ARG A 76 13.46 -22.08 -6.49
CA ARG A 76 13.80 -20.73 -6.00
C ARG A 76 14.43 -19.91 -7.11
N MET A 77 14.07 -18.64 -7.20
CA MET A 77 14.71 -17.73 -8.15
C MET A 77 16.14 -17.41 -7.68
N PRO A 78 17.18 -17.71 -8.47
CA PRO A 78 18.54 -17.29 -8.14
C PRO A 78 18.63 -15.77 -8.14
N SER A 79 19.22 -15.18 -7.08
CA SER A 79 19.36 -13.73 -6.93
C SER A 79 20.10 -13.05 -8.11
N LEU A 80 20.96 -13.81 -8.78
CA LEU A 80 21.71 -13.33 -9.95
C LEU A 80 20.82 -13.00 -11.15
N LEU A 81 19.65 -13.64 -11.28
CA LEU A 81 18.70 -13.37 -12.36
C LEU A 81 18.06 -11.97 -12.24
N GLY A 82 18.08 -11.37 -11.05
CA GLY A 82 17.59 -10.00 -10.85
C GLY A 82 18.36 -8.91 -11.61
N ILE A 83 19.57 -9.23 -12.10
CA ILE A 83 20.41 -8.29 -12.86
C ILE A 83 20.01 -8.27 -14.36
N ILE A 84 19.23 -9.25 -14.82
CA ILE A 84 18.84 -9.36 -16.22
C ILE A 84 17.77 -8.31 -16.56
N PRO A 85 17.97 -7.45 -17.55
CA PRO A 85 16.95 -6.48 -17.98
C PRO A 85 15.64 -7.19 -18.35
N GLY A 86 14.52 -6.66 -17.86
CA GLY A 86 13.19 -7.22 -18.11
C GLY A 86 12.71 -8.25 -17.07
N MET A 87 13.56 -8.74 -16.18
CA MET A 87 13.16 -9.68 -15.13
C MET A 87 12.19 -9.05 -14.13
N GLU A 88 12.31 -7.76 -13.87
CA GLU A 88 11.36 -7.02 -13.01
C GLU A 88 9.94 -7.06 -13.59
N ALA A 89 9.80 -6.81 -14.90
CA ALA A 89 8.51 -6.87 -15.58
C ALA A 89 7.92 -8.29 -15.56
N PHE A 90 8.75 -9.30 -15.79
CA PHE A 90 8.36 -10.71 -15.74
C PHE A 90 7.89 -11.14 -14.35
N THR A 91 8.65 -10.79 -13.30
CA THR A 91 8.29 -11.13 -11.92
C THR A 91 7.03 -10.38 -11.45
N SER A 92 6.88 -9.12 -11.84
CA SER A 92 5.68 -8.33 -11.58
C SER A 92 4.45 -8.92 -12.26
N TRP A 93 4.58 -9.34 -13.53
CA TRP A 93 3.51 -10.02 -14.26
C TRP A 93 3.14 -11.35 -13.59
N MET A 94 4.12 -12.15 -13.19
CA MET A 94 3.88 -13.43 -12.51
C MET A 94 3.19 -13.22 -11.16
N MET A 95 3.63 -12.24 -10.36
CA MET A 95 3.02 -11.93 -9.06
C MET A 95 1.57 -11.45 -9.23
N LYS A 96 1.32 -10.51 -10.13
CA LYS A 96 -0.04 -10.06 -10.46
C LYS A 96 -0.93 -11.21 -10.92
N GLY A 97 -0.39 -12.15 -11.71
CA GLY A 97 -1.12 -13.35 -12.13
C GLY A 97 -1.46 -14.30 -10.98
N GLN A 98 -0.61 -14.39 -9.95
CA GLN A 98 -0.91 -15.18 -8.74
C GLN A 98 -1.97 -14.48 -7.88
N MET A 99 -1.88 -13.16 -7.74
CA MET A 99 -2.85 -12.36 -7.00
C MET A 99 -4.24 -12.45 -7.63
N ALA A 100 -4.33 -12.35 -8.96
CA ALA A 100 -5.59 -12.50 -9.69
C ALA A 100 -6.25 -13.88 -9.49
N LYS A 101 -5.46 -14.94 -9.33
CA LYS A 101 -6.00 -16.29 -9.03
C LYS A 101 -6.56 -16.42 -7.62
N LEU A 102 -6.20 -15.53 -6.73
CA LEU A 102 -6.67 -15.47 -5.35
C LEU A 102 -7.74 -14.39 -5.16
N ASP A 103 -8.26 -13.84 -6.26
CA ASP A 103 -9.24 -12.75 -6.27
C ASP A 103 -8.78 -11.52 -5.45
N ILE A 104 -7.46 -11.28 -5.42
CA ILE A 104 -6.89 -10.09 -4.78
C ILE A 104 -7.07 -8.92 -5.76
N PRO A 105 -7.85 -7.89 -5.37
CA PRO A 105 -8.19 -6.80 -6.27
C PRO A 105 -6.98 -5.90 -6.61
N PRO A 106 -7.04 -5.13 -7.72
CA PRO A 106 -6.04 -4.11 -8.03
C PRO A 106 -6.02 -3.00 -6.97
N VAL A 107 -4.94 -2.20 -6.97
CA VAL A 107 -4.76 -1.12 -5.98
C VAL A 107 -5.94 -0.16 -5.98
N SER A 108 -6.40 0.26 -7.16
CA SER A 108 -7.55 1.17 -7.31
C SER A 108 -8.80 0.65 -6.59
N GLU A 109 -9.13 -0.61 -6.75
CA GLU A 109 -10.27 -1.24 -6.09
C GLU A 109 -10.08 -1.39 -4.57
N PHE A 110 -8.85 -1.65 -4.09
CA PHE A 110 -8.57 -1.63 -2.66
C PHE A 110 -8.79 -0.26 -2.03
N LEU A 111 -8.37 0.81 -2.72
CA LEU A 111 -8.60 2.17 -2.23
C LEU A 111 -10.10 2.46 -2.12
N ASP A 112 -10.89 1.97 -3.08
CA ASP A 112 -12.35 2.08 -3.09
C ASP A 112 -12.96 1.35 -1.90
N LEU A 113 -12.61 0.07 -1.70
CA LEU A 113 -13.09 -0.76 -0.58
C LEU A 113 -12.77 -0.14 0.78
N ILE A 114 -11.54 0.33 0.96
CA ILE A 114 -11.10 0.95 2.21
C ILE A 114 -11.88 2.23 2.50
N THR A 115 -12.05 3.10 1.50
CA THR A 115 -12.78 4.37 1.68
C THR A 115 -14.28 4.15 1.84
N ALA A 116 -14.88 3.22 1.11
CA ALA A 116 -16.28 2.82 1.28
C ALA A 116 -16.55 2.29 2.69
N GLY A 117 -15.61 1.59 3.29
CA GLY A 117 -15.69 1.12 4.67
C GLY A 117 -15.35 2.17 5.74
N GLY A 118 -15.08 3.42 5.34
CA GLY A 118 -14.82 4.55 6.24
C GLY A 118 -13.35 4.82 6.56
N GLY A 119 -12.42 4.04 5.98
CA GLY A 119 -10.99 4.31 6.06
C GLY A 119 -10.60 5.62 5.38
N LYS A 120 -9.54 6.27 5.85
CA LYS A 120 -9.05 7.54 5.33
C LYS A 120 -7.67 7.36 4.71
N ILE A 121 -7.48 7.93 3.53
CA ILE A 121 -6.23 7.84 2.77
C ILE A 121 -5.62 9.23 2.65
N TYR A 122 -4.35 9.34 3.01
CA TYR A 122 -3.62 10.60 3.04
C TYR A 122 -2.31 10.51 2.28
N ALA A 123 -1.94 11.61 1.64
CA ALA A 123 -0.65 11.80 1.00
C ALA A 123 0.27 12.65 1.88
N CYS A 124 1.53 12.30 1.93
CA CYS A 124 2.55 13.10 2.62
C CYS A 124 2.87 14.37 1.83
N LYS A 125 2.74 15.55 2.48
CA LYS A 125 3.04 16.83 1.84
C LYS A 125 4.49 16.90 1.34
N THR A 126 5.46 16.49 2.15
CA THR A 126 6.88 16.52 1.78
C THR A 126 7.16 15.64 0.56
N ALA A 127 6.56 14.45 0.49
CA ALA A 127 6.72 13.56 -0.67
C ALA A 127 6.00 14.12 -1.91
N ALA A 128 4.81 14.69 -1.75
CA ALA A 128 4.10 15.35 -2.85
C ALA A 128 4.90 16.52 -3.43
N ASP A 129 5.47 17.37 -2.58
CA ASP A 129 6.33 18.48 -2.99
C ASP A 129 7.60 17.99 -3.71
N MET A 130 8.26 16.95 -3.17
CA MET A 130 9.47 16.35 -3.74
C MET A 130 9.22 15.77 -5.15
N PHE A 131 8.10 15.08 -5.35
CA PHE A 131 7.74 14.49 -6.63
C PHE A 131 6.89 15.43 -7.51
N LYS A 132 6.67 16.68 -7.06
CA LYS A 132 5.85 17.69 -7.75
C LYS A 132 4.43 17.21 -8.08
N LEU A 133 3.87 16.38 -7.20
CA LEU A 133 2.52 15.87 -7.33
C LEU A 133 1.52 16.88 -6.74
N LYS A 134 0.46 17.15 -7.48
CA LYS A 134 -0.64 17.97 -7.05
C LYS A 134 -1.84 17.09 -6.68
N LYS A 135 -2.86 17.67 -6.06
CA LYS A 135 -4.07 16.95 -5.66
C LYS A 135 -4.76 16.28 -6.85
N GLU A 136 -4.74 16.92 -8.01
CA GLU A 136 -5.33 16.38 -9.25
C GLU A 136 -4.64 15.14 -9.81
N ASP A 137 -3.35 14.95 -9.48
CA ASP A 137 -2.57 13.78 -9.89
C ASP A 137 -2.88 12.55 -9.01
N LEU A 138 -3.41 12.80 -7.81
CA LEU A 138 -3.72 11.76 -6.84
C LEU A 138 -5.11 11.15 -7.09
N SER A 139 -5.28 9.92 -6.62
CA SER A 139 -6.58 9.23 -6.64
C SER A 139 -7.64 10.08 -5.93
N GLU A 140 -8.87 10.00 -6.40
CA GLU A 140 -10.04 10.64 -5.80
C GLU A 140 -10.34 10.14 -4.37
N HIS A 141 -9.86 8.94 -4.03
CA HIS A 141 -9.96 8.36 -2.68
C HIS A 141 -9.04 9.04 -1.66
N VAL A 142 -8.09 9.89 -2.11
CA VAL A 142 -7.18 10.63 -1.21
C VAL A 142 -7.94 11.75 -0.51
N SER A 143 -8.16 11.57 0.78
CA SER A 143 -8.89 12.50 1.66
C SER A 143 -8.17 13.83 1.85
N GLY A 144 -6.83 13.84 1.72
CA GLY A 144 -6.05 15.07 1.85
C GLY A 144 -4.55 14.85 1.77
N ILE A 145 -3.83 15.97 1.63
CA ILE A 145 -2.37 16.01 1.71
C ILE A 145 -2.03 16.58 3.09
N LEU A 146 -1.29 15.81 3.89
CA LEU A 146 -0.99 16.14 5.29
C LEU A 146 0.52 16.35 5.50
N THR A 147 0.83 17.26 6.39
CA THR A 147 2.14 17.34 7.04
C THR A 147 2.30 16.19 8.04
N ILE A 148 3.53 15.93 8.47
CA ILE A 148 3.80 14.90 9.50
C ILE A 148 3.10 15.23 10.82
N GLY A 149 3.04 16.51 11.20
CA GLY A 149 2.34 16.95 12.43
C GLY A 149 0.85 16.61 12.36
N GLU A 150 0.18 16.99 11.27
CA GLU A 150 -1.23 16.70 11.06
C GLU A 150 -1.52 15.18 11.00
N PHE A 151 -0.57 14.39 10.47
CA PHE A 151 -0.68 12.94 10.51
C PHE A 151 -0.63 12.42 11.96
N TYR A 152 0.31 12.87 12.77
CA TYR A 152 0.40 12.44 14.18
C TYR A 152 -0.82 12.83 14.99
N GLU A 153 -1.40 14.02 14.76
CA GLU A 153 -2.65 14.41 15.40
C GLU A 153 -3.80 13.43 15.10
N ARG A 154 -3.88 12.95 13.85
CA ARG A 154 -4.88 11.96 13.44
C ARG A 154 -4.57 10.56 13.93
N ALA A 155 -3.30 10.19 13.98
CA ALA A 155 -2.85 8.88 14.44
C ALA A 155 -2.92 8.72 15.96
N ALA A 156 -2.92 9.82 16.72
CA ALA A 156 -2.94 9.81 18.18
C ALA A 156 -4.31 9.33 18.73
N GLY A 157 -4.27 8.84 19.96
CA GLY A 157 -5.46 8.45 20.73
C GLY A 157 -5.25 7.17 21.54
N GLU A 158 -6.14 6.95 22.50
CA GLU A 158 -6.14 5.73 23.29
C GLU A 158 -6.50 4.51 22.42
N GLY A 159 -5.72 3.44 22.51
CA GLY A 159 -5.89 2.24 21.68
C GLY A 159 -5.44 2.41 20.24
N SER A 160 -4.63 3.46 19.94
CA SER A 160 -4.05 3.67 18.62
C SER A 160 -2.79 2.85 18.41
N GLN A 161 -2.61 2.36 17.18
CA GLN A 161 -1.37 1.75 16.71
C GLN A 161 -0.89 2.41 15.42
N ILE A 162 0.42 2.61 15.31
CA ILE A 162 1.07 3.06 14.08
C ILE A 162 1.91 1.91 13.54
N ILE A 163 1.68 1.55 12.29
CA ILE A 163 2.37 0.45 11.60
C ILE A 163 3.10 1.04 10.38
N PHE A 164 4.37 0.74 10.27
CA PHE A 164 5.21 1.17 9.14
C PHE A 164 5.48 -0.03 8.21
N THR A 165 5.24 0.15 6.90
CA THR A 165 5.45 -0.85 5.84
C THR A 165 6.35 -0.34 4.72
#